data_e6a8171726f3e253c31c7ee220b39adc
#
_entry.id   e6a8171726f3e253c31c7ee220b39adc
#
_cell.length_a   1.000
_cell.length_b   1.000
_cell.length_c   1.000
_cell.angle_alpha   90.00
_cell.angle_beta   90.00
_cell.angle_gamma   90.00
#
_symmetry.space_group_name_H-M   'P 1'
#
loop_
_entity.id
_entity.type
_entity.pdbx_description
1 polymer ?
#
loop_
_entity_poly.entity_id
_entity_poly.type
_entity_poly.pdbx_seq_one_letter_code
_entity_poly.pdbx_strand_id
1 'polypeptide(L)'
;MEIVENKAVRFRTRNPGKYAVIPKHHVTQIPGGYEVAVYWGLDEMRVLKNLGVKDAPSPIERSYNWPGRYKPMKHQKTTAGFLTLHRRAFVFNEPCTARTISALWAADYLMTRGEVRRVLVVCPLSIMQSAWMGDLNRSIIHRSAVIAHHAQSSRRIEMIQGDYEIVIINYDGLNLVAD
;
A
#
# COMPACT_ATOMS: atom_id res chain seq x y z
N MET A 1 -7.89 -17.32 -11.24
CA MET A 1 -8.22 -16.98 -9.84
C MET A 1 -9.54 -16.25 -9.84
N GLU A 2 -10.43 -16.58 -8.94
CA GLU A 2 -11.79 -16.04 -8.86
C GLU A 2 -12.04 -15.49 -7.44
N ILE A 3 -12.68 -14.33 -7.35
CA ILE A 3 -13.12 -13.77 -6.06
C ILE A 3 -14.55 -14.25 -5.81
N VAL A 4 -14.76 -14.88 -4.66
CA VAL A 4 -16.05 -15.46 -4.27
C VAL A 4 -16.66 -14.63 -3.15
N GLU A 5 -17.88 -14.14 -3.36
CA GLU A 5 -18.65 -13.36 -2.37
C GLU A 5 -17.91 -12.18 -1.71
N ASN A 6 -16.91 -11.63 -2.38
CA ASN A 6 -16.01 -10.61 -1.80
C ASN A 6 -15.35 -11.04 -0.47
N LYS A 7 -15.25 -12.33 -0.19
CA LYS A 7 -14.70 -12.87 1.07
C LYS A 7 -13.53 -13.80 0.88
N ALA A 8 -13.48 -14.50 -0.25
CA ALA A 8 -12.46 -15.50 -0.53
C ALA A 8 -11.92 -15.38 -1.94
N VAL A 9 -10.71 -15.85 -2.12
CA VAL A 9 -10.06 -16.04 -3.41
C VAL A 9 -9.95 -17.54 -3.68
N ARG A 10 -10.45 -17.99 -4.82
CA ARG A 10 -10.54 -19.38 -5.20
C ARG A 10 -9.69 -19.67 -6.45
N PHE A 11 -8.97 -20.77 -6.44
CA PHE A 11 -8.16 -21.19 -7.58
C PHE A 11 -7.95 -22.73 -7.58
N ARG A 12 -7.57 -23.25 -8.73
CA ARG A 12 -7.29 -24.68 -8.91
C ARG A 12 -5.80 -24.96 -8.82
N THR A 13 -5.45 -26.12 -8.22
CA THR A 13 -4.06 -26.57 -8.08
C THR A 13 -3.98 -28.10 -8.12
N ARG A 14 -2.81 -28.62 -8.49
CA ARG A 14 -2.49 -30.06 -8.34
C ARG A 14 -1.78 -30.37 -7.02
N ASN A 15 -1.24 -29.35 -6.37
CA ASN A 15 -0.52 -29.48 -5.10
C ASN A 15 -1.13 -28.60 -4.01
N PRO A 16 -2.19 -29.06 -3.33
CA PRO A 16 -2.86 -28.30 -2.28
C PRO A 16 -2.01 -28.15 -1.02
N GLY A 17 -1.12 -29.09 -0.73
CA GLY A 17 -0.24 -29.05 0.44
C GLY A 17 0.66 -27.81 0.50
N LYS A 18 1.01 -27.25 -0.65
CA LYS A 18 1.75 -25.97 -0.75
C LYS A 18 1.07 -24.81 -0.02
N TYR A 19 -0.25 -24.83 0.07
CA TYR A 19 -1.07 -23.76 0.64
C TYR A 19 -1.53 -24.02 2.07
N ALA A 20 -1.13 -25.15 2.66
CA ALA A 20 -1.47 -25.52 4.04
C ALA A 20 -0.95 -24.54 5.10
N VAL A 21 0.07 -23.75 4.76
CA VAL A 21 0.64 -22.71 5.63
C VAL A 21 -0.27 -21.46 5.77
N ILE A 22 -1.31 -21.35 4.95
CA ILE A 22 -2.23 -20.20 4.98
C ILE A 22 -3.25 -20.42 6.08
N PRO A 23 -3.37 -19.51 7.09
CA PRO A 23 -4.21 -19.77 8.26
C PRO A 23 -5.69 -20.01 7.94
N LYS A 24 -6.25 -19.28 6.99
CA LYS A 24 -7.67 -19.34 6.62
C LYS A 24 -7.84 -19.82 5.19
N HIS A 25 -7.71 -21.14 5.02
CA HIS A 25 -7.89 -21.80 3.72
C HIS A 25 -8.83 -22.99 3.84
N HIS A 26 -9.42 -23.37 2.72
CA HIS A 26 -10.21 -24.58 2.55
C HIS A 26 -9.81 -25.28 1.25
N VAL A 27 -9.70 -26.62 1.30
CA VAL A 27 -9.32 -27.43 0.15
C VAL A 27 -10.46 -28.38 -0.17
N THR A 28 -10.89 -28.41 -1.42
CA THR A 28 -11.89 -29.33 -1.94
C THR A 28 -11.31 -30.13 -3.08
N GLN A 29 -11.48 -31.45 -3.05
CA GLN A 29 -11.10 -32.31 -4.17
C GLN A 29 -12.09 -32.13 -5.31
N ILE A 30 -11.58 -31.95 -6.54
CA ILE A 30 -12.37 -31.80 -7.75
C ILE A 30 -11.84 -32.75 -8.85
N PRO A 31 -12.60 -33.05 -9.90
CA PRO A 31 -12.08 -33.80 -11.03
C PRO A 31 -10.81 -33.13 -11.62
N GLY A 32 -9.72 -33.90 -11.66
CA GLY A 32 -8.43 -33.42 -12.19
C GLY A 32 -7.55 -32.62 -11.25
N GLY A 33 -7.89 -32.52 -9.94
CA GLY A 33 -7.04 -31.81 -8.96
C GLY A 33 -7.78 -31.35 -7.71
N TYR A 34 -7.43 -30.17 -7.25
CA TYR A 34 -7.97 -29.57 -6.03
C TYR A 34 -8.37 -28.11 -6.29
N GLU A 35 -9.42 -27.70 -5.64
CA GLU A 35 -9.80 -26.30 -5.52
C GLU A 35 -9.42 -25.81 -4.14
N VAL A 36 -8.70 -24.69 -4.08
CA VAL A 36 -8.30 -24.03 -2.85
C VAL A 36 -9.02 -22.70 -2.74
N ALA A 37 -9.73 -22.50 -1.65
CA ALA A 37 -10.34 -21.23 -1.28
C ALA A 37 -9.57 -20.64 -0.10
N VAL A 38 -9.13 -19.39 -0.22
CA VAL A 38 -8.37 -18.68 0.79
C VAL A 38 -9.12 -17.42 1.17
N TYR A 39 -9.20 -17.12 2.46
CA TYR A 39 -9.77 -15.84 2.91
C TYR A 39 -9.09 -14.67 2.20
N TRP A 40 -9.88 -13.72 1.72
CA TRP A 40 -9.35 -12.54 1.04
C TRP A 40 -8.90 -11.48 2.06
N GLY A 41 -7.90 -11.80 2.85
CA GLY A 41 -7.22 -10.94 3.80
C GLY A 41 -5.83 -10.51 3.29
N LEU A 42 -5.27 -9.47 3.90
CA LEU A 42 -3.99 -8.93 3.44
C LEU A 42 -2.84 -9.92 3.68
N ASP A 43 -2.84 -10.56 4.84
CA ASP A 43 -1.79 -11.52 5.21
C ASP A 43 -1.87 -12.78 4.35
N GLU A 44 -3.07 -13.29 4.10
CA GLU A 44 -3.29 -14.45 3.24
C GLU A 44 -2.84 -14.15 1.81
N MET A 45 -3.12 -12.97 1.28
CA MET A 45 -2.69 -12.59 -0.07
C MET A 45 -1.17 -12.38 -0.15
N ARG A 46 -0.54 -11.86 0.89
CA ARG A 46 0.93 -11.78 0.99
C ARG A 46 1.57 -13.18 1.00
N VAL A 47 1.00 -14.11 1.76
CA VAL A 47 1.48 -15.50 1.78
C VAL A 47 1.29 -16.16 0.41
N LEU A 48 0.13 -16.02 -0.22
CA LEU A 48 -0.10 -16.52 -1.58
C LEU A 48 0.94 -16.00 -2.56
N LYS A 49 1.25 -14.72 -2.49
CA LYS A 49 2.26 -14.10 -3.33
C LYS A 49 3.66 -14.67 -3.07
N ASN A 50 4.06 -14.84 -1.82
CA ASN A 50 5.33 -15.46 -1.44
C ASN A 50 5.42 -16.93 -1.91
N LEU A 51 4.28 -17.60 -2.00
CA LEU A 51 4.18 -18.95 -2.59
C LEU A 51 4.17 -18.93 -4.13
N GLY A 52 4.39 -17.79 -4.78
CA GLY A 52 4.53 -17.66 -6.23
C GLY A 52 3.22 -17.46 -7.00
N VAL A 53 2.12 -17.15 -6.32
CA VAL A 53 0.86 -16.77 -6.96
C VAL A 53 0.94 -15.30 -7.39
N LYS A 54 1.21 -15.07 -8.67
CA LYS A 54 1.49 -13.71 -9.19
C LYS A 54 0.31 -12.75 -9.11
N ASP A 55 -0.89 -13.25 -9.35
CA ASP A 55 -2.12 -12.46 -9.49
C ASP A 55 -2.97 -12.45 -8.21
N ALA A 56 -2.35 -12.58 -7.04
CA ALA A 56 -3.06 -12.47 -5.77
C ALA A 56 -3.62 -11.04 -5.61
N PRO A 57 -4.97 -10.85 -5.55
CA PRO A 57 -5.57 -9.53 -5.48
C PRO A 57 -5.42 -8.94 -4.08
N SER A 58 -5.08 -7.65 -3.98
CA SER A 58 -5.08 -6.98 -2.69
C SER A 58 -6.50 -6.71 -2.18
N PRO A 59 -6.79 -6.97 -0.90
CA PRO A 59 -8.10 -6.66 -0.32
C PRO A 59 -8.38 -5.16 -0.18
N ILE A 60 -7.44 -4.28 -0.46
CA ILE A 60 -7.66 -2.83 -0.54
C ILE A 60 -8.80 -2.50 -1.52
N GLU A 61 -8.91 -3.25 -2.63
CA GLU A 61 -9.95 -3.04 -3.63
C GLU A 61 -11.37 -3.26 -3.07
N ARG A 62 -11.51 -4.14 -2.09
CA ARG A 62 -12.78 -4.48 -1.44
C ARG A 62 -13.09 -3.58 -0.23
N SER A 63 -12.10 -3.38 0.63
CA SER A 63 -12.31 -2.90 2.00
C SER A 63 -11.92 -1.43 2.21
N TYR A 64 -11.43 -0.77 1.18
CA TYR A 64 -11.01 0.62 1.26
C TYR A 64 -11.98 1.53 0.51
N ASN A 65 -12.40 2.60 1.14
CA ASN A 65 -13.39 3.54 0.60
C ASN A 65 -12.83 4.57 -0.38
N TRP A 66 -11.51 4.60 -0.60
CA TRP A 66 -10.82 5.50 -1.52
C TRP A 66 -11.17 6.97 -1.26
N PRO A 67 -10.79 7.52 -0.10
CA PRO A 67 -11.16 8.88 0.27
C PRO A 67 -10.57 9.90 -0.68
N GLY A 68 -11.18 11.10 -0.70
CA GLY A 68 -10.70 12.23 -1.45
C GLY A 68 -11.66 12.74 -2.50
N ARG A 69 -11.19 13.76 -3.23
CA ARG A 69 -12.00 14.50 -4.22
C ARG A 69 -12.31 13.69 -5.48
N TYR A 70 -11.40 12.79 -5.88
CA TYR A 70 -11.49 12.07 -7.14
C TYR A 70 -11.67 10.57 -6.90
N LYS A 71 -12.50 9.94 -7.73
CA LYS A 71 -12.59 8.48 -7.74
C LYS A 71 -11.33 7.87 -8.36
N PRO A 72 -10.77 6.82 -7.77
CA PRO A 72 -9.56 6.19 -8.28
C PRO A 72 -9.81 5.50 -9.62
N MET A 73 -8.89 5.67 -10.55
CA MET A 73 -8.85 4.93 -11.79
C MET A 73 -8.35 3.49 -11.55
N LYS A 74 -8.64 2.58 -12.47
CA LYS A 74 -8.26 1.16 -12.35
C LYS A 74 -6.76 0.97 -12.09
N HIS A 75 -5.89 1.63 -12.85
CA HIS A 75 -4.45 1.52 -12.68
C HIS A 75 -3.96 2.05 -11.32
N GLN A 76 -4.62 3.07 -10.77
CA GLN A 76 -4.29 3.58 -9.44
C GLN A 76 -4.63 2.58 -8.33
N LYS A 77 -5.80 1.92 -8.43
CA LYS A 77 -6.18 0.82 -7.53
C LYS A 77 -5.20 -0.34 -7.62
N THR A 78 -4.81 -0.74 -8.82
CA THR A 78 -3.81 -1.79 -9.06
C THR A 78 -2.46 -1.42 -8.43
N THR A 79 -2.00 -0.18 -8.61
CA THR A 79 -0.73 0.30 -8.02
C THR A 79 -0.80 0.32 -6.49
N ALA A 80 -1.87 0.85 -5.92
CA ALA A 80 -2.06 0.84 -4.47
C ALA A 80 -2.13 -0.60 -3.93
N GLY A 81 -2.87 -1.47 -4.60
CA GLY A 81 -2.94 -2.90 -4.27
C GLY A 81 -1.57 -3.57 -4.27
N PHE A 82 -0.78 -3.33 -5.31
CA PHE A 82 0.59 -3.82 -5.41
C PHE A 82 1.44 -3.36 -4.22
N LEU A 83 1.39 -2.09 -3.85
CA LEU A 83 2.16 -1.53 -2.74
C LEU A 83 1.77 -2.13 -1.38
N THR A 84 0.50 -2.48 -1.16
CA THR A 84 0.07 -3.09 0.09
C THR A 84 0.53 -4.55 0.25
N LEU A 85 0.79 -5.24 -0.86
CA LEU A 85 1.22 -6.64 -0.86
C LEU A 85 2.74 -6.82 -0.77
N HIS A 86 3.53 -5.76 -0.98
CA HIS A 86 4.98 -5.85 -1.00
C HIS A 86 5.61 -4.99 0.09
N ARG A 87 6.51 -5.58 0.86
CA ARG A 87 7.31 -4.84 1.86
C ARG A 87 8.35 -3.92 1.20
N ARG A 88 8.83 -4.30 0.02
CA ARG A 88 9.79 -3.52 -0.80
C ARG A 88 9.35 -3.62 -2.23
N ALA A 89 9.20 -2.50 -2.91
CA ALA A 89 8.69 -2.45 -4.27
C ALA A 89 9.25 -1.25 -5.04
N PHE A 90 9.40 -1.45 -6.34
CA PHE A 90 9.59 -0.38 -7.30
C PHE A 90 8.32 -0.21 -8.14
N VAL A 91 7.91 1.03 -8.39
CA VAL A 91 6.76 1.36 -9.21
C VAL A 91 7.22 2.10 -10.45
N PHE A 92 7.22 1.42 -11.59
CA PHE A 92 7.64 1.94 -12.89
C PHE A 92 6.44 2.29 -13.78
N ASN A 93 5.46 2.99 -13.24
CA ASN A 93 4.35 3.48 -14.04
C ASN A 93 4.81 4.64 -14.93
N GLU A 94 4.11 4.86 -16.05
CA GLU A 94 4.35 6.01 -16.90
C GLU A 94 4.19 7.35 -16.15
N PRO A 95 4.85 8.42 -16.59
CA PRO A 95 4.62 9.76 -16.05
C PRO A 95 3.14 10.14 -16.10
N CYS A 96 2.70 11.00 -15.19
CA CYS A 96 1.33 11.49 -15.08
C CYS A 96 0.25 10.44 -14.76
N THR A 97 0.62 9.24 -14.31
CA THR A 97 -0.35 8.21 -13.87
C THR A 97 -0.80 8.36 -12.41
N ALA A 98 -0.55 9.52 -11.80
CA ALA A 98 -0.90 9.82 -10.41
C ALA A 98 -0.36 8.77 -9.40
N ARG A 99 0.91 8.42 -9.54
CA ARG A 99 1.63 7.49 -8.63
C ARG A 99 1.60 7.95 -7.18
N THR A 100 1.73 9.26 -6.95
CA THR A 100 1.70 9.88 -5.62
C THR A 100 0.41 9.55 -4.89
N ILE A 101 -0.75 9.76 -5.51
CA ILE A 101 -2.05 9.45 -4.91
C ILE A 101 -2.18 7.94 -4.64
N SER A 102 -1.72 7.09 -5.55
CA SER A 102 -1.76 5.63 -5.36
C SER A 102 -0.93 5.19 -4.15
N ALA A 103 0.24 5.79 -3.96
CA ALA A 103 1.10 5.54 -2.80
C ALA A 103 0.47 6.07 -1.49
N LEU A 104 -0.15 7.24 -1.52
CA LEU A 104 -0.85 7.83 -0.38
C LEU A 104 -2.05 6.98 0.05
N TRP A 105 -2.86 6.47 -0.89
CA TRP A 105 -3.96 5.56 -0.58
C TRP A 105 -3.48 4.22 -0.01
N ALA A 106 -2.39 3.66 -0.54
CA ALA A 106 -1.79 2.45 0.04
C ALA A 106 -1.31 2.69 1.48
N ALA A 107 -0.65 3.81 1.71
CA ALA A 107 -0.19 4.23 3.04
C ALA A 107 -1.37 4.40 4.00
N ASP A 108 -2.40 5.16 3.62
CA ASP A 108 -3.60 5.39 4.44
C ASP A 108 -4.32 4.08 4.77
N TYR A 109 -4.45 3.17 3.81
CA TYR A 109 -5.01 1.84 4.05
C TYR A 109 -4.23 1.06 5.10
N LEU A 110 -2.90 1.03 5.00
CA LEU A 110 -2.04 0.34 5.97
C LEU A 110 -2.05 1.02 7.35
N MET A 111 -2.13 2.35 7.40
CA MET A 111 -2.26 3.11 8.64
C MET A 111 -3.61 2.84 9.33
N THR A 112 -4.70 2.83 8.57
CA THR A 112 -6.04 2.51 9.08
C THR A 112 -6.12 1.10 9.68
N ARG A 113 -5.32 0.18 9.16
CA ARG A 113 -5.18 -1.19 9.71
C ARG A 113 -4.20 -1.29 10.89
N GLY A 114 -3.53 -0.21 11.24
CA GLY A 114 -2.52 -0.21 12.31
C GLY A 114 -1.19 -0.88 11.94
N GLU A 115 -0.97 -1.22 10.66
CA GLU A 115 0.28 -1.86 10.20
C GLU A 115 1.41 -0.84 10.00
N VAL A 116 1.06 0.40 9.74
CA VAL A 116 1.99 1.52 9.58
C VAL A 116 1.55 2.65 10.50
N ARG A 117 2.46 3.17 11.30
CA ARG A 117 2.17 4.30 12.20
C ARG A 117 2.52 5.64 11.56
N ARG A 118 3.64 5.71 10.86
CA ARG A 118 4.15 6.93 10.22
C ARG A 118 4.72 6.61 8.85
N VAL A 119 4.65 7.59 7.95
CA VAL A 119 5.19 7.51 6.60
C VAL A 119 6.23 8.61 6.40
N LEU A 120 7.41 8.24 5.94
CA LEU A 120 8.44 9.17 5.49
C LEU A 120 8.43 9.22 3.96
N VAL A 121 8.23 10.40 3.42
CA VAL A 121 8.34 10.68 1.99
C VAL A 121 9.64 11.41 1.73
N VAL A 122 10.47 10.85 0.86
CA VAL A 122 11.72 11.49 0.40
C VAL A 122 11.59 11.83 -1.07
N CYS A 123 11.67 13.10 -1.41
CA CYS A 123 11.47 13.55 -2.79
C CYS A 123 12.28 14.82 -3.10
N PRO A 124 12.41 15.21 -4.38
CA PRO A 124 12.98 16.50 -4.75
C PRO A 124 12.21 17.66 -4.11
N LEU A 125 12.93 18.71 -3.72
CA LEU A 125 12.37 19.91 -3.10
C LEU A 125 11.22 20.52 -3.92
N SER A 126 11.36 20.55 -5.23
CA SER A 126 10.39 21.15 -6.16
C SER A 126 9.00 20.52 -6.14
N ILE A 127 8.88 19.25 -5.72
CA ILE A 127 7.61 18.50 -5.74
C ILE A 127 7.02 18.24 -4.36
N MET A 128 7.69 18.67 -3.29
CA MET A 128 7.19 18.45 -1.92
C MET A 128 5.80 19.07 -1.72
N GLN A 129 5.64 20.34 -2.10
CA GLN A 129 4.39 21.08 -1.95
C GLN A 129 3.40 20.74 -3.08
N SER A 130 3.85 20.79 -4.33
CA SER A 130 2.96 20.72 -5.49
C SER A 130 2.39 19.32 -5.73
N ALA A 131 3.22 18.28 -5.63
CA ALA A 131 2.78 16.92 -5.82
C ALA A 131 2.35 16.27 -4.50
N TRP A 132 3.28 16.10 -3.54
CA TRP A 132 2.99 15.30 -2.35
C TRP A 132 1.96 15.94 -1.42
N MET A 133 2.17 17.19 -0.97
CA MET A 133 1.20 17.86 -0.10
C MET A 133 -0.10 18.15 -0.85
N GLY A 134 -0.01 18.55 -2.12
CA GLY A 134 -1.18 18.79 -2.96
C GLY A 134 -2.04 17.55 -3.15
N ASP A 135 -1.44 16.40 -3.47
CA ASP A 135 -2.15 15.13 -3.63
C ASP A 135 -2.67 14.57 -2.30
N LEU A 136 -1.94 14.76 -1.20
CA LEU A 136 -2.40 14.43 0.14
C LEU A 136 -3.69 15.16 0.47
N ASN A 137 -3.74 16.47 0.26
CA ASN A 137 -4.94 17.28 0.51
C ASN A 137 -6.12 16.90 -0.39
N ARG A 138 -5.87 16.35 -1.57
CA ARG A 138 -6.91 15.87 -2.50
C ARG A 138 -7.39 14.46 -2.21
N SER A 139 -6.61 13.65 -1.51
CA SER A 139 -6.89 12.22 -1.30
C SER A 139 -7.13 11.86 0.16
N ILE A 140 -6.20 12.13 1.05
CA ILE A 140 -6.21 11.68 2.45
C ILE A 140 -6.05 12.85 3.43
N ILE A 141 -6.81 13.92 3.22
CA ILE A 141 -6.74 15.16 4.01
C ILE A 141 -6.93 14.95 5.53
N HIS A 142 -7.51 13.84 5.94
CA HIS A 142 -7.70 13.48 7.35
C HIS A 142 -6.39 13.06 8.05
N ARG A 143 -5.30 12.85 7.30
CA ARG A 143 -3.98 12.54 7.85
C ARG A 143 -3.19 13.80 8.15
N SER A 144 -2.55 13.83 9.32
CA SER A 144 -1.63 14.91 9.67
C SER A 144 -0.32 14.78 8.89
N ALA A 145 0.11 15.89 8.27
CA ALA A 145 1.32 15.88 7.46
C ALA A 145 2.13 17.16 7.62
N VAL A 146 3.44 17.06 7.45
CA VAL A 146 4.36 18.19 7.47
C VAL A 146 5.41 18.08 6.37
N ILE A 147 5.74 19.23 5.77
CA ILE A 147 6.94 19.38 4.95
C ILE A 147 8.06 19.86 5.88
N ALA A 148 8.98 18.95 6.22
CA ALA A 148 10.10 19.25 7.10
C ALA A 148 11.25 19.87 6.28
N HIS A 149 11.04 21.13 5.84
CA HIS A 149 12.01 21.93 5.13
C HIS A 149 12.13 23.31 5.78
N HIS A 150 13.34 23.66 6.22
CA HIS A 150 13.64 24.95 6.87
C HIS A 150 15.16 25.23 6.71
N ALA A 151 15.54 26.51 6.74
CA ALA A 151 16.97 26.90 6.68
C ALA A 151 17.77 26.40 7.91
N GLN A 152 17.13 26.36 9.09
CA GLN A 152 17.76 25.89 10.33
C GLN A 152 17.50 24.38 10.52
N SER A 153 18.56 23.60 10.72
CA SER A 153 18.46 22.15 10.94
C SER A 153 17.67 21.79 12.19
N SER A 154 17.79 22.58 13.28
CA SER A 154 17.02 22.35 14.51
C SER A 154 15.50 22.38 14.25
N ARG A 155 15.03 23.33 13.46
CA ARG A 155 13.60 23.43 13.08
C ARG A 155 13.15 22.25 12.24
N ARG A 156 14.00 21.77 11.34
CA ARG A 156 13.71 20.55 10.55
C ARG A 156 13.59 19.32 11.44
N ILE A 157 14.49 19.18 12.42
CA ILE A 157 14.45 18.08 13.39
C ILE A 157 13.14 18.13 14.22
N GLU A 158 12.78 19.32 14.74
CA GLU A 158 11.50 19.51 15.45
C GLU A 158 10.29 19.07 14.60
N MET A 159 10.26 19.42 13.31
CA MET A 159 9.20 19.00 12.41
C MET A 159 9.18 17.48 12.18
N ILE A 160 10.36 16.87 12.02
CA ILE A 160 10.49 15.42 11.82
C ILE A 160 10.07 14.66 13.09
N GLN A 161 10.43 15.14 14.26
CA GLN A 161 10.07 14.55 15.56
C GLN A 161 8.64 14.85 16.01
N GLY A 162 7.99 15.83 15.38
CA GLY A 162 6.60 16.20 15.69
C GLY A 162 5.62 15.05 15.50
N ASP A 163 4.43 15.19 16.06
CA ASP A 163 3.37 14.19 16.00
C ASP A 163 2.61 14.27 14.66
N TYR A 164 3.33 14.01 13.59
CA TYR A 164 2.78 13.94 12.23
C TYR A 164 2.79 12.50 11.73
N GLU A 165 1.70 12.11 11.09
CA GLU A 165 1.57 10.79 10.48
C GLU A 165 2.39 10.67 9.19
N ILE A 166 2.52 11.77 8.44
CA ILE A 166 3.26 11.82 7.17
C ILE A 166 4.27 12.96 7.23
N VAL A 167 5.54 12.62 7.07
CA VAL A 167 6.65 13.59 7.03
C VAL A 167 7.26 13.59 5.63
N ILE A 168 7.31 14.75 5.01
CA ILE A 168 7.87 14.93 3.67
C ILE A 168 9.20 15.68 3.80
N ILE A 169 10.29 15.08 3.32
CA ILE A 169 11.64 15.64 3.32
C ILE A 169 12.24 15.66 1.93
N ASN A 170 13.22 16.54 1.70
CA ASN A 170 14.08 16.46 0.53
C ASN A 170 15.28 15.54 0.79
N TYR A 171 16.04 15.21 -0.25
CA TYR A 171 17.19 14.29 -0.14
C TYR A 171 18.23 14.75 0.89
N ASP A 172 18.51 16.07 0.99
CA ASP A 172 19.45 16.61 1.99
C ASP A 172 18.96 16.42 3.42
N GLY A 173 17.66 16.17 3.61
CA GLY A 173 17.06 15.89 4.90
C GLY A 173 17.31 14.47 5.41
N LEU A 174 17.77 13.55 4.58
CA LEU A 174 17.99 12.15 4.97
C LEU A 174 18.99 12.01 6.13
N ASN A 175 20.04 12.81 6.14
CA ASN A 175 21.04 12.79 7.21
C ASN A 175 20.45 13.18 8.58
N LEU A 176 19.33 13.89 8.62
CA LEU A 176 18.66 14.29 9.87
C LEU A 176 17.70 13.19 10.40
N VAL A 177 17.49 12.14 9.65
CA VAL A 177 16.56 11.03 10.00
C VAL A 177 17.34 9.74 10.28
N ALA A 178 18.62 9.68 9.85
CA ALA A 178 19.48 8.49 9.98
C ALA A 178 20.10 8.32 11.38
N ASP A 179 20.11 9.35 12.20
CA ASP A 179 20.57 9.38 13.59
C ASP A 179 19.35 9.23 14.56
#